data_eeb0440457b50daaf9de66b83a93da2a
#
_entry.id   eeb0440457b50daaf9de66b83a93da2a
#
_cell.length_a   1.000
_cell.length_b   1.000
_cell.length_c   1.000
_cell.angle_alpha   90.00
_cell.angle_beta   90.00
_cell.angle_gamma   90.00
#
_symmetry.space_group_name_H-M   'P 1'
#
loop_
_entity.id
_entity.type
_entity.pdbx_description
1 polymer ?
#
loop_
_entity_poly.entity_id
_entity_poly.type
_entity_poly.pdbx_seq_one_letter_code
_entity_poly.pdbx_strand_id
1 'polypeptide(L)'
;MALLAAAAAAAALSLVLVLLAARFFRTKQECFPHKDSVKLLAVAGSGGHTTEILRLLGSLSQKYSLRHYVLADSDKMSEEKIRSFEQKRTEMFSNCLVLCNGPGTCVPICISALLLRMLGLKRVTIVYVESICRVENLSLSGKILYYFSDYFIVQWPALKEKYPKSLYLGRIV
;
A
#
# COMPACT_ATOMS: atom_id res chain seq x y z
N MET A 1 43.57 -15.07 8.10
CA MET A 1 43.05 -13.69 8.10
C MET A 1 41.79 -13.55 7.24
N ALA A 2 41.79 -13.95 5.95
CA ALA A 2 40.62 -13.82 5.04
C ALA A 2 39.36 -14.57 5.52
N LEU A 3 39.50 -15.79 6.06
CA LEU A 3 38.36 -16.57 6.58
C LEU A 3 37.69 -15.93 7.80
N LEU A 4 38.45 -15.34 8.69
CA LEU A 4 37.93 -14.62 9.86
C LEU A 4 37.18 -13.33 9.44
N ALA A 5 37.71 -12.60 8.46
CA ALA A 5 37.04 -11.42 7.91
C ALA A 5 35.72 -11.77 7.21
N ALA A 6 35.69 -12.87 6.42
CA ALA A 6 34.47 -13.36 5.77
C ALA A 6 33.40 -13.80 6.80
N ALA A 7 33.80 -14.49 7.87
CA ALA A 7 32.88 -14.89 8.93
C ALA A 7 32.31 -13.68 9.69
N ALA A 8 33.13 -12.66 9.99
CA ALA A 8 32.67 -11.43 10.62
C ALA A 8 31.69 -10.64 9.72
N ALA A 9 31.96 -10.57 8.42
CA ALA A 9 31.06 -9.92 7.47
C ALA A 9 29.70 -10.66 7.35
N ALA A 10 29.72 -11.98 7.32
CA ALA A 10 28.51 -12.81 7.29
C ALA A 10 27.68 -12.64 8.58
N ALA A 11 28.33 -12.62 9.74
CA ALA A 11 27.67 -12.38 11.02
C ALA A 11 27.06 -10.97 11.10
N ALA A 12 27.76 -9.94 10.63
CA ALA A 12 27.24 -8.57 10.57
C ALA A 12 26.01 -8.47 9.62
N LEU A 13 26.06 -9.12 8.46
CA LEU A 13 24.95 -9.16 7.51
C LEU A 13 23.73 -9.86 8.12
N SER A 14 23.92 -11.00 8.78
CA SER A 14 22.83 -11.74 9.44
C SER A 14 22.20 -10.92 10.57
N LEU A 15 23.00 -10.21 11.36
CA LEU A 15 22.50 -9.33 12.42
C LEU A 15 21.66 -8.18 11.85
N VAL A 16 22.14 -7.55 10.77
CA VAL A 16 21.38 -6.49 10.06
C VAL A 16 20.03 -7.02 9.54
N LEU A 17 20.02 -8.22 8.92
CA LEU A 17 18.80 -8.85 8.43
C LEU A 17 17.81 -9.17 9.56
N VAL A 18 18.30 -9.66 10.71
CA VAL A 18 17.48 -9.93 11.89
C VAL A 18 16.90 -8.63 12.46
N LEU A 19 17.69 -7.57 12.56
CA LEU A 19 17.24 -6.26 13.04
C LEU A 19 16.19 -5.65 12.09
N LEU A 20 16.38 -5.77 10.78
CA LEU A 20 15.42 -5.32 9.78
C LEU A 20 14.11 -6.13 9.85
N ALA A 21 14.19 -7.44 10.00
CA ALA A 21 13.04 -8.29 10.22
C ALA A 21 12.28 -7.95 11.51
N ALA A 22 13.00 -7.76 12.61
CA ALA A 22 12.43 -7.35 13.90
C ALA A 22 11.72 -5.97 13.79
N ARG A 23 12.29 -5.02 13.07
CA ARG A 23 11.64 -3.73 12.79
C ARG A 23 10.39 -3.91 11.93
N PHE A 24 10.43 -4.75 10.92
CA PHE A 24 9.27 -5.08 10.08
C PHE A 24 8.10 -5.61 10.91
N PHE A 25 8.35 -6.59 11.80
CA PHE A 25 7.31 -7.15 12.67
C PHE A 25 6.81 -6.15 13.71
N ARG A 26 7.70 -5.34 14.29
CA ARG A 26 7.34 -4.34 15.32
C ARG A 26 6.49 -3.19 14.74
N THR A 27 6.74 -2.76 13.50
CA THR A 27 5.98 -1.69 12.85
C THR A 27 4.58 -2.12 12.39
N LYS A 28 4.29 -3.40 12.33
CA LYS A 28 2.97 -3.92 11.94
C LYS A 28 1.85 -3.70 12.99
N GLN A 29 2.19 -3.33 14.20
CA GLN A 29 1.29 -3.37 15.35
C GLN A 29 0.80 -1.99 15.85
N GLU A 30 1.22 -0.89 15.23
CA GLU A 30 0.77 0.44 15.65
C GLU A 30 -0.49 0.88 14.90
N CYS A 31 -1.60 0.84 15.61
CA CYS A 31 -2.89 1.44 15.25
C CYS A 31 -2.73 2.96 15.03
N PHE A 32 -3.49 3.52 14.09
CA PHE A 32 -3.50 4.94 13.75
C PHE A 32 -3.61 5.85 15.01
N PRO A 33 -2.71 6.80 15.22
CA PRO A 33 -2.92 7.83 16.22
C PRO A 33 -4.04 8.78 15.78
N HIS A 34 -5.01 8.94 16.62
CA HIS A 34 -6.32 9.60 16.39
C HIS A 34 -6.25 11.13 16.19
N LYS A 35 -5.08 11.77 16.07
CA LYS A 35 -4.98 13.24 16.16
C LYS A 35 -4.30 13.96 14.99
N ASP A 36 -3.66 13.24 14.07
CA ASP A 36 -2.91 13.84 12.96
C ASP A 36 -3.52 13.50 11.61
N SER A 37 -3.58 14.49 10.79
CA SER A 37 -3.98 14.40 9.40
C SER A 37 -3.02 13.53 8.59
N VAL A 38 -3.55 12.69 7.72
CA VAL A 38 -2.83 11.62 7.01
C VAL A 38 -2.56 12.00 5.57
N LYS A 39 -1.30 11.94 5.14
CA LYS A 39 -0.93 12.01 3.71
C LYS A 39 -1.27 10.69 3.05
N LEU A 40 -2.02 10.75 1.96
CA LEU A 40 -2.43 9.60 1.19
C LEU A 40 -1.66 9.53 -0.13
N LEU A 41 -1.03 8.39 -0.39
CA LEU A 41 -0.47 8.06 -1.70
C LEU A 41 -1.37 7.01 -2.36
N ALA A 42 -2.03 7.40 -3.45
CA ALA A 42 -2.89 6.53 -4.23
C ALA A 42 -2.18 6.10 -5.52
N VAL A 43 -2.08 4.81 -5.74
CA VAL A 43 -1.52 4.23 -6.97
C VAL A 43 -2.68 3.83 -7.86
N ALA A 44 -2.90 4.59 -8.92
CA ALA A 44 -3.96 4.32 -9.88
C ALA A 44 -3.43 3.51 -11.07
N GLY A 45 -4.18 2.49 -11.46
CA GLY A 45 -3.97 1.80 -12.72
C GLY A 45 -4.75 2.44 -13.85
N SER A 46 -4.60 1.95 -15.08
CA SER A 46 -5.33 2.45 -16.24
C SER A 46 -6.79 2.00 -16.26
N GLY A 47 -7.64 2.78 -16.92
CA GLY A 47 -9.03 2.41 -17.25
C GLY A 47 -9.94 2.25 -16.02
N GLY A 48 -10.46 1.03 -15.80
CA GLY A 48 -11.39 0.69 -14.72
C GLY A 48 -10.80 0.88 -13.33
N HIS A 49 -9.52 0.55 -13.13
CA HIS A 49 -8.83 0.68 -11.85
C HIS A 49 -8.76 2.12 -11.34
N THR A 50 -8.62 3.11 -12.24
CA THR A 50 -8.70 4.52 -11.86
C THR A 50 -10.08 4.85 -11.31
N THR A 51 -11.14 4.34 -11.93
CA THR A 51 -12.51 4.58 -11.47
C THR A 51 -12.78 3.92 -10.11
N GLU A 52 -12.29 2.70 -9.90
CA GLU A 52 -12.40 2.00 -8.63
C GLU A 52 -11.71 2.78 -7.49
N ILE A 53 -10.45 3.20 -7.71
CA ILE A 53 -9.71 3.94 -6.67
C ILE A 53 -10.34 5.31 -6.37
N LEU A 54 -10.88 6.02 -7.38
CA LEU A 54 -11.56 7.29 -7.16
C LEU A 54 -12.86 7.12 -6.35
N ARG A 55 -13.59 6.03 -6.53
CA ARG A 55 -14.75 5.70 -5.69
C ARG A 55 -14.34 5.46 -4.23
N LEU A 56 -13.27 4.68 -4.01
CA LEU A 56 -12.71 4.48 -2.67
C LEU A 56 -12.30 5.80 -2.03
N LEU A 57 -11.62 6.66 -2.77
CA LEU A 57 -11.17 7.97 -2.29
C LEU A 57 -12.34 8.92 -2.00
N GLY A 58 -13.45 8.77 -2.74
CA GLY A 58 -14.68 9.56 -2.54
C GLY A 58 -15.33 9.33 -1.18
N SER A 59 -15.22 8.11 -0.63
CA SER A 59 -15.77 7.73 0.67
C SER A 59 -14.87 8.11 1.86
N LEU A 60 -13.62 8.52 1.62
CA LEU A 60 -12.70 8.88 2.69
C LEU A 60 -13.02 10.24 3.32
N SER A 61 -12.89 10.30 4.64
CA SER A 61 -13.12 11.53 5.41
C SER A 61 -12.09 12.63 5.06
N GLN A 62 -12.38 13.87 5.44
CA GLN A 62 -11.50 15.03 5.23
C GLN A 62 -10.13 14.91 5.94
N LYS A 63 -9.96 13.96 6.84
CA LYS A 63 -8.67 13.66 7.47
C LYS A 63 -7.61 13.19 6.46
N TYR A 64 -8.03 12.70 5.29
CA TYR A 64 -7.16 12.23 4.20
C TYR A 64 -7.09 13.29 3.09
N SER A 65 -6.61 14.48 3.39
CA SER A 65 -6.78 15.63 2.51
C SER A 65 -5.60 15.92 1.60
N LEU A 66 -4.37 15.55 1.94
CA LEU A 66 -3.26 15.63 0.98
C LEU A 66 -3.06 14.29 0.28
N ARG A 67 -3.39 14.27 -1.00
CA ARG A 67 -3.32 13.07 -1.84
C ARG A 67 -2.26 13.21 -2.91
N HIS A 68 -1.39 12.22 -2.99
CA HIS A 68 -0.43 12.07 -4.07
C HIS A 68 -0.88 10.90 -4.94
N TYR A 69 -0.87 11.08 -6.24
CA TYR A 69 -1.24 10.05 -7.19
C TYR A 69 -0.03 9.58 -7.96
N VAL A 70 0.09 8.28 -8.13
CA VAL A 70 1.07 7.64 -9.00
C VAL A 70 0.33 6.98 -10.15
N LEU A 71 0.67 7.37 -11.36
CA LEU A 71 0.09 6.94 -12.63
C LEU A 71 1.20 6.49 -13.57
N ALA A 72 0.85 5.68 -14.57
CA ALA A 72 1.72 5.50 -15.72
C ALA A 72 1.76 6.80 -16.56
N ASP A 73 2.93 7.22 -17.00
CA ASP A 73 3.15 8.45 -17.75
C ASP A 73 2.33 8.51 -19.06
N SER A 74 2.03 7.36 -19.63
CA SER A 74 1.21 7.23 -20.84
C SER A 74 -0.29 7.35 -20.61
N ASP A 75 -0.79 7.33 -19.35
CA ASP A 75 -2.22 7.27 -19.04
C ASP A 75 -2.83 8.65 -18.77
N LYS A 76 -2.92 9.46 -19.84
CA LYS A 76 -3.50 10.81 -19.78
C LYS A 76 -4.98 10.83 -19.41
N MET A 77 -5.75 9.81 -19.78
CA MET A 77 -7.17 9.72 -19.42
C MET A 77 -7.38 9.57 -17.90
N SER A 78 -6.54 8.79 -17.24
CA SER A 78 -6.58 8.68 -15.77
C SER A 78 -6.11 9.95 -15.11
N GLU A 79 -5.12 10.65 -15.66
CA GLU A 79 -4.67 11.95 -15.16
C GLU A 79 -5.80 12.99 -15.18
N GLU A 80 -6.53 13.13 -16.28
CA GLU A 80 -7.63 14.07 -16.38
C GLU A 80 -8.78 13.77 -15.40
N LYS A 81 -9.13 12.49 -15.25
CA LYS A 81 -10.13 12.05 -14.26
C LYS A 81 -9.72 12.41 -12.83
N ILE A 82 -8.46 12.21 -12.48
CA ILE A 82 -7.94 12.54 -11.15
C ILE A 82 -7.88 14.05 -10.95
N ARG A 83 -7.43 14.82 -11.93
CA ARG A 83 -7.41 16.29 -11.83
C ARG A 83 -8.80 16.86 -11.58
N SER A 84 -9.80 16.41 -12.32
CA SER A 84 -11.19 16.86 -12.13
C SER A 84 -11.76 16.44 -10.78
N PHE A 85 -11.35 15.29 -10.25
CA PHE A 85 -11.75 14.82 -8.93
C PHE A 85 -11.10 15.65 -7.80
N GLU A 86 -9.82 15.98 -7.91
CA GLU A 86 -9.06 16.73 -6.87
C GLU A 86 -9.27 18.24 -6.91
N GLN A 87 -9.67 18.81 -8.04
CA GLN A 87 -10.03 20.25 -8.12
C GLN A 87 -11.08 20.69 -7.09
N LYS A 88 -11.76 19.73 -6.49
CA LYS A 88 -12.80 19.94 -5.47
C LYS A 88 -12.32 19.81 -4.03
N ARG A 89 -11.03 19.55 -3.81
CA ARG A 89 -10.50 19.27 -2.46
C ARG A 89 -9.09 19.82 -2.24
N THR A 90 -8.89 20.54 -1.16
CA THR A 90 -7.56 21.01 -0.71
C THR A 90 -7.34 20.78 0.79
N GLU A 91 -6.14 20.34 1.15
CA GLU A 91 -5.14 20.65 2.18
C GLU A 91 -4.72 19.61 3.23
N MET A 92 -3.48 19.48 3.40
CA MET A 92 -2.23 19.23 4.17
C MET A 92 -2.18 18.24 5.35
N PHE A 93 -1.00 17.36 5.42
CA PHE A 93 -0.74 16.57 6.64
C PHE A 93 0.47 15.60 6.74
N SER A 94 0.74 14.97 7.92
CA SER A 94 2.04 14.41 8.34
C SER A 94 2.28 12.88 8.29
N ASN A 95 1.27 12.01 8.30
CA ASN A 95 1.43 10.55 8.16
C ASN A 95 1.15 10.09 6.72
N CYS A 96 1.84 9.05 6.24
CA CYS A 96 1.69 8.57 4.87
C CYS A 96 0.87 7.27 4.82
N LEU A 97 -0.22 7.27 4.08
CA LEU A 97 -1.00 6.08 3.72
C LEU A 97 -0.79 5.77 2.25
N VAL A 98 -0.37 4.55 1.93
CA VAL A 98 -0.27 4.04 0.55
C VAL A 98 -1.50 3.19 0.28
N LEU A 99 -2.39 3.70 -0.58
CA LEU A 99 -3.58 2.98 -1.03
C LEU A 99 -3.36 2.46 -2.44
N CYS A 100 -3.50 1.17 -2.62
CA CYS A 100 -3.30 0.46 -3.88
C CYS A 100 -4.55 -0.32 -4.28
N ASN A 101 -4.87 -0.32 -5.58
CA ASN A 101 -5.95 -1.14 -6.15
C ASN A 101 -5.46 -1.89 -7.39
N GLY A 102 -5.21 -3.18 -7.27
CA GLY A 102 -5.03 -4.16 -8.34
C GLY A 102 -3.82 -4.11 -9.29
N PRO A 103 -3.33 -2.98 -9.83
CA PRO A 103 -2.35 -3.00 -10.93
C PRO A 103 -0.94 -3.43 -10.49
N GLY A 104 -0.16 -3.94 -11.47
CA GLY A 104 1.23 -4.37 -11.24
C GLY A 104 2.16 -3.27 -10.75
N THR A 105 1.89 -2.02 -11.09
CA THR A 105 2.61 -0.82 -10.62
C THR A 105 2.55 -0.62 -9.11
N CYS A 106 1.58 -1.21 -8.41
CA CYS A 106 1.49 -1.19 -6.96
C CYS A 106 2.67 -1.89 -6.28
N VAL A 107 3.20 -2.96 -6.88
CA VAL A 107 4.22 -3.80 -6.25
C VAL A 107 5.51 -3.02 -5.98
N PRO A 108 6.16 -2.37 -6.96
CA PRO A 108 7.40 -1.63 -6.70
C PRO A 108 7.20 -0.47 -5.72
N ILE A 109 6.04 0.19 -5.76
CA ILE A 109 5.74 1.31 -4.85
C ILE A 109 5.55 0.81 -3.41
N CYS A 110 4.84 -0.30 -3.22
CA CYS A 110 4.71 -0.91 -1.90
C CYS A 110 6.05 -1.42 -1.37
N ILE A 111 6.93 -1.97 -2.22
CA ILE A 111 8.27 -2.37 -1.82
C ILE A 111 9.08 -1.14 -1.37
N SER A 112 9.05 -0.04 -2.12
CA SER A 112 9.72 1.21 -1.73
C SER A 112 9.19 1.77 -0.41
N ALA A 113 7.87 1.72 -0.21
CA ALA A 113 7.23 2.12 1.04
C ALA A 113 7.66 1.25 2.22
N LEU A 114 7.78 -0.07 2.01
CA LEU A 114 8.31 -1.01 3.00
C LEU A 114 9.76 -0.71 3.36
N LEU A 115 10.60 -0.44 2.37
CA LEU A 115 12.01 -0.07 2.58
C LEU A 115 12.12 1.21 3.41
N LEU A 116 11.36 2.26 3.10
CA LEU A 116 11.33 3.50 3.89
C LEU A 116 10.90 3.25 5.33
N ARG A 117 9.92 2.37 5.55
CA ARG A 117 9.48 1.96 6.87
C ARG A 117 10.54 1.16 7.62
N MET A 118 11.20 0.21 6.96
CA MET A 118 12.27 -0.60 7.55
C MET A 118 13.48 0.24 7.94
N LEU A 119 13.85 1.22 7.13
CA LEU A 119 14.90 2.19 7.42
C LEU A 119 14.52 3.17 8.55
N GLY A 120 13.26 3.18 8.97
CA GLY A 120 12.76 4.09 10.00
C GLY A 120 12.64 5.55 9.57
N LEU A 121 12.71 5.81 8.28
CA LEU A 121 12.66 7.17 7.70
C LEU A 121 11.24 7.75 7.72
N LYS A 122 10.20 6.90 7.52
CA LYS A 122 8.80 7.32 7.55
C LYS A 122 7.89 6.21 8.09
N ARG A 123 6.83 6.61 8.79
CA ARG A 123 5.72 5.70 9.14
C ARG A 123 4.79 5.61 7.93
N VAL A 124 4.77 4.44 7.31
CA VAL A 124 3.94 4.18 6.12
C VAL A 124 3.02 3.01 6.42
N THR A 125 1.72 3.20 6.17
CA THR A 125 0.71 2.12 6.23
C THR A 125 0.32 1.76 4.80
N ILE A 126 0.35 0.47 4.48
CA ILE A 126 0.02 -0.06 3.16
C ILE A 126 -1.35 -0.71 3.21
N VAL A 127 -2.30 -0.15 2.48
CA VAL A 127 -3.64 -0.70 2.27
C VAL A 127 -3.76 -1.14 0.83
N TYR A 128 -3.98 -2.43 0.63
CA TYR A 128 -4.21 -3.00 -0.68
C TYR A 128 -5.67 -3.44 -0.82
N VAL A 129 -6.32 -3.00 -1.88
CA VAL A 129 -7.68 -3.40 -2.23
C VAL A 129 -7.61 -4.24 -3.49
N GLU A 130 -8.07 -5.48 -3.43
CA GLU A 130 -8.15 -6.32 -4.63
C GLU A 130 -9.27 -5.85 -5.55
N SER A 131 -9.05 -5.94 -6.86
CA SER A 131 -10.04 -5.52 -7.86
C SER A 131 -11.34 -6.33 -7.74
N ILE A 132 -12.48 -5.69 -7.99
CA ILE A 132 -13.80 -6.31 -8.02
C ILE A 132 -13.89 -7.44 -9.06
N CYS A 133 -13.08 -7.38 -10.12
CA CYS A 133 -13.02 -8.42 -11.15
C CYS A 133 -12.40 -9.74 -10.66
N ARG A 134 -11.78 -9.74 -9.47
CA ARG A 134 -11.13 -10.94 -8.89
C ARG A 134 -12.07 -11.64 -7.92
N VAL A 135 -12.84 -12.60 -8.44
CA VAL A 135 -13.88 -13.32 -7.68
C VAL A 135 -13.32 -14.52 -6.92
N GLU A 136 -12.51 -15.36 -7.60
CA GLU A 136 -12.06 -16.65 -7.05
C GLU A 136 -10.58 -16.69 -6.68
N ASN A 137 -9.76 -15.89 -7.34
CA ASN A 137 -8.32 -15.87 -7.15
C ASN A 137 -7.77 -14.45 -7.11
N LEU A 138 -6.76 -14.23 -6.25
CA LEU A 138 -6.04 -12.97 -6.21
C LEU A 138 -5.28 -12.73 -7.53
N SER A 139 -5.12 -11.46 -7.87
CA SER A 139 -4.19 -11.02 -8.90
C SER A 139 -2.75 -11.39 -8.53
N LEU A 140 -1.82 -11.34 -9.49
CA LEU A 140 -0.40 -11.58 -9.20
C LEU A 140 0.13 -10.57 -8.17
N SER A 141 -0.21 -9.29 -8.35
CA SER A 141 0.11 -8.22 -7.39
C SER A 141 -0.49 -8.51 -6.01
N GLY A 142 -1.76 -8.95 -5.98
CA GLY A 142 -2.45 -9.33 -4.75
C GLY A 142 -1.75 -10.48 -4.02
N LYS A 143 -1.32 -11.51 -4.73
CA LYS A 143 -0.56 -12.64 -4.12
C LYS A 143 0.74 -12.18 -3.47
N ILE A 144 1.47 -11.27 -4.11
CA ILE A 144 2.70 -10.70 -3.55
C ILE A 144 2.39 -9.84 -2.34
N LEU A 145 1.47 -8.87 -2.49
CA LEU A 145 1.16 -7.86 -1.46
C LEU A 145 0.33 -8.40 -0.30
N TYR A 146 -0.28 -9.58 -0.44
CA TYR A 146 -1.00 -10.26 0.65
C TYR A 146 -0.14 -10.44 1.91
N TYR A 147 1.15 -10.69 1.75
CA TYR A 147 2.07 -10.87 2.87
C TYR A 147 2.60 -9.55 3.44
N PHE A 148 2.69 -8.51 2.63
CA PHE A 148 3.39 -7.26 2.94
C PHE A 148 2.47 -6.10 3.29
N SER A 149 1.20 -6.13 2.88
CA SER A 149 0.23 -5.10 3.25
C SER A 149 -0.18 -5.17 4.72
N ASP A 150 -0.43 -4.02 5.31
CA ASP A 150 -0.96 -3.93 6.67
C ASP A 150 -2.47 -4.27 6.67
N TYR A 151 -3.18 -3.77 5.66
CA TYR A 151 -4.58 -4.11 5.40
C TYR A 151 -4.72 -4.62 3.98
N PHE A 152 -5.25 -5.84 3.85
CA PHE A 152 -5.54 -6.47 2.56
C PHE A 152 -7.05 -6.66 2.45
N ILE A 153 -7.70 -5.89 1.56
CA ILE A 153 -9.15 -5.86 1.42
C ILE A 153 -9.55 -6.63 0.18
N VAL A 154 -10.50 -7.56 0.35
CA VAL A 154 -11.14 -8.31 -0.75
C VAL A 154 -12.60 -7.94 -0.86
N GLN A 155 -13.15 -8.03 -2.06
CA GLN A 155 -14.52 -7.61 -2.37
C GLN A 155 -15.50 -8.79 -2.53
N TRP A 156 -15.00 -10.00 -2.38
CA TRP A 156 -15.80 -11.22 -2.49
C TRP A 156 -15.58 -12.12 -1.27
N PRO A 157 -16.68 -12.70 -0.69
CA PRO A 157 -16.57 -13.56 0.48
C PRO A 157 -15.73 -14.81 0.23
N ALA A 158 -15.81 -15.41 -0.98
CA ALA A 158 -15.00 -16.57 -1.36
C ALA A 158 -13.49 -16.30 -1.27
N LEU A 159 -13.03 -15.08 -1.56
CA LEU A 159 -11.63 -14.71 -1.36
C LEU A 159 -11.27 -14.59 0.12
N LYS A 160 -12.18 -14.14 0.96
CA LYS A 160 -11.96 -14.09 2.42
C LYS A 160 -11.79 -15.48 3.01
N GLU A 161 -12.59 -16.45 2.58
CA GLU A 161 -12.47 -17.84 3.02
C GLU A 161 -11.13 -18.44 2.60
N LYS A 162 -10.72 -18.20 1.35
CA LYS A 162 -9.47 -18.70 0.79
C LYS A 162 -8.22 -18.00 1.35
N TYR A 163 -8.35 -16.73 1.75
CA TYR A 163 -7.26 -15.88 2.23
C TYR A 163 -7.63 -15.26 3.60
N PRO A 164 -7.49 -16.01 4.70
CA PRO A 164 -8.02 -15.61 6.03
C PRO A 164 -7.46 -14.30 6.58
N LYS A 165 -6.24 -13.90 6.20
CA LYS A 165 -5.65 -12.62 6.62
C LYS A 165 -6.33 -11.40 5.97
N SER A 166 -7.06 -11.59 4.85
CA SER A 166 -7.74 -10.50 4.18
C SER A 166 -8.94 -9.99 5.01
N LEU A 167 -9.39 -8.77 4.69
CA LEU A 167 -10.60 -8.18 5.24
C LEU A 167 -11.68 -8.15 4.15
N TYR A 168 -12.88 -8.59 4.49
CA TYR A 168 -14.04 -8.45 3.63
C TYR A 168 -14.98 -7.41 4.25
N LEU A 169 -15.21 -6.31 3.54
CA LEU A 169 -16.06 -5.19 3.96
C LEU A 169 -17.29 -5.03 3.04
N GLY A 170 -17.61 -6.07 2.28
CA GLY A 170 -18.58 -5.96 1.19
C GLY A 170 -17.94 -5.47 -0.11
N ARG A 171 -18.76 -5.20 -1.11
CA ARG A 171 -18.35 -4.57 -2.37
C ARG A 171 -18.26 -3.07 -2.13
N ILE A 172 -17.06 -2.53 -2.12
CA ILE A 172 -16.79 -1.11 -1.80
C ILE A 172 -16.53 -0.26 -3.04
N VAL A 173 -16.44 -0.87 -4.23
CA VAL A 173 -16.30 -0.19 -5.54
C VAL A 173 -17.23 -0.80 -6.57
#